data_39d34871a41b553080e14bce25202c13
#
_entry.id   39d34871a41b553080e14bce25202c13
#
_cell.length_a   1.000
_cell.length_b   1.000
_cell.length_c   1.000
_cell.angle_alpha   90.00
_cell.angle_beta   90.00
_cell.angle_gamma   90.00
#
_symmetry.space_group_name_H-M   'P 1'
#
loop_
_entity.id
_entity.type
_entity.pdbx_description
1 polymer ?
#
loop_
_entity_poly.entity_id
_entity_poly.type
_entity_poly.pdbx_seq_one_letter_code
_entity_poly.pdbx_strand_id
1 'polypeptide(L)'
;MREAIIRLNNKKNDAELCIKQDEKITFKMLSKEELVRLFNEFFIKDQHEKANIKLFSENTIGAGIDYTVIKQPENMQYVTYNNHSYKINFPNAIYIVRYDNKIVKGIQCYCYKKYKGPETELYEYAMPNMLTGNAICMGSADR
;
A
#
# COMPACT_ATOMS: atom_id res chain seq x y z
N MET A 1 -14.93 26.28 13.50
CA MET A 1 -14.11 25.50 12.52
C MET A 1 -12.68 25.53 12.99
N ARG A 2 -11.97 24.40 12.97
CA ARG A 2 -10.56 24.31 13.41
C ARG A 2 -9.69 23.97 12.21
N GLU A 3 -8.69 24.78 11.95
CA GLU A 3 -7.76 24.61 10.82
C GLU A 3 -6.33 24.57 11.36
N ALA A 4 -5.51 23.68 10.85
CA ALA A 4 -4.09 23.59 11.19
C ALA A 4 -3.25 23.68 9.91
N ILE A 5 -2.28 24.58 9.89
CA ILE A 5 -1.34 24.77 8.79
C ILE A 5 0.06 24.47 9.31
N ILE A 6 0.77 23.60 8.61
CA ILE A 6 2.15 23.24 8.92
C ILE A 6 3.06 23.80 7.84
N ARG A 7 4.06 24.56 8.24
CA ARG A 7 5.11 25.08 7.36
C ARG A 7 6.43 24.40 7.71
N LEU A 8 7.03 23.74 6.74
CA LEU A 8 8.34 23.11 6.90
C LEU A 8 9.44 24.04 6.39
N ASN A 9 10.47 24.24 7.20
CA ASN A 9 11.64 25.00 6.80
C ASN A 9 12.77 24.02 6.42
N ASN A 10 13.11 23.98 5.12
CA ASN A 10 14.14 23.07 4.62
C ASN A 10 15.58 23.45 5.06
N LYS A 11 15.81 24.68 5.51
CA LYS A 11 17.13 25.15 5.97
C LYS A 11 17.36 24.99 7.47
N LYS A 12 16.28 24.90 8.25
CA LYS A 12 16.31 24.64 9.68
C LYS A 12 15.50 23.38 9.93
N ASN A 13 15.95 22.56 10.85
CA ASN A 13 15.27 21.29 11.18
C ASN A 13 13.94 21.50 11.93
N ASP A 14 13.27 22.64 11.70
CA ASP A 14 12.12 23.12 12.42
C ASP A 14 10.86 23.14 11.53
N ALA A 15 9.72 22.98 12.17
CA ALA A 15 8.40 23.15 11.58
C ALA A 15 7.61 24.21 12.38
N GLU A 16 6.88 25.05 11.68
CA GLU A 16 5.94 26.00 12.27
C GLU A 16 4.54 25.42 12.17
N LEU A 17 3.89 25.23 13.31
CA LEU A 17 2.48 24.82 13.39
C LEU A 17 1.63 26.06 13.69
N CYS A 18 0.75 26.42 12.75
CA CYS A 18 -0.25 27.47 12.91
C CYS A 18 -1.63 26.80 13.12
N ILE A 19 -2.24 27.04 14.27
CA ILE A 19 -3.60 26.55 14.58
C ILE A 19 -4.54 27.74 14.61
N LYS A 20 -5.55 27.71 13.74
CA LYS A 20 -6.66 28.65 13.72
C LYS A 20 -7.90 27.99 14.30
N GLN A 21 -8.40 28.53 15.39
CA GLN A 21 -9.64 28.08 16.00
C GLN A 21 -10.50 29.32 16.27
N ASP A 22 -11.60 29.41 15.54
CA ASP A 22 -12.47 30.57 15.49
C ASP A 22 -11.69 31.86 15.17
N GLU A 23 -11.64 32.85 16.05
CA GLU A 23 -10.87 34.08 15.85
C GLU A 23 -9.45 34.05 16.43
N LYS A 24 -9.06 32.94 17.07
CA LYS A 24 -7.72 32.79 17.68
C LYS A 24 -6.76 32.07 16.73
N ILE A 25 -5.59 32.65 16.55
CA ILE A 25 -4.49 32.05 15.81
C ILE A 25 -3.32 31.82 16.77
N THR A 26 -2.86 30.59 16.84
CA THR A 26 -1.73 30.20 17.68
C THR A 26 -0.61 29.66 16.81
N PHE A 27 0.61 30.14 17.03
CA PHE A 27 1.81 29.66 16.36
C PHE A 27 2.68 28.90 17.36
N LYS A 28 3.20 27.76 16.93
CA LYS A 28 4.14 26.95 17.72
C LYS A 28 5.28 26.48 16.81
N MET A 29 6.51 26.69 17.26
CA MET A 29 7.68 26.07 16.62
C MET A 29 7.84 24.64 17.17
N LEU A 30 8.08 23.69 16.30
CA LEU A 30 8.21 22.27 16.62
C LEU A 30 9.52 21.76 16.00
N SER A 31 10.18 20.84 16.68
CA SER A 31 11.20 20.02 16.05
C SER A 31 10.54 19.01 15.10
N LYS A 32 11.31 18.42 14.17
CA LYS A 32 10.79 17.36 13.28
C LYS A 32 10.28 16.16 14.08
N GLU A 33 10.95 15.81 15.15
CA GLU A 33 10.59 14.70 16.05
C GLU A 33 9.25 14.98 16.75
N GLU A 34 9.06 16.19 17.27
CA GLU A 34 7.78 16.60 17.86
C GLU A 34 6.66 16.64 16.83
N LEU A 35 6.94 17.09 15.62
CA LEU A 35 5.96 17.07 14.53
C LEU A 35 5.51 15.65 14.20
N VAL A 36 6.45 14.72 14.04
CA VAL A 36 6.14 13.30 13.78
C VAL A 36 5.33 12.70 14.92
N ARG A 37 5.70 13.01 16.19
CA ARG A 37 4.95 12.55 17.36
C ARG A 37 3.52 13.08 17.38
N LEU A 38 3.33 14.39 17.10
CA LEU A 38 2.00 15.01 17.04
C LEU A 38 1.16 14.47 15.89
N PHE A 39 1.76 14.20 14.74
CA PHE A 39 1.07 13.53 13.64
C PHE A 39 0.58 12.13 14.04
N ASN A 40 1.45 11.34 14.64
CA ASN A 40 1.09 10.00 15.09
C ASN A 40 -0.02 10.06 16.17
N GLU A 41 0.09 10.97 17.14
CA GLU A 41 -0.95 11.16 18.16
C GLU A 41 -2.28 11.65 17.57
N PHE A 42 -2.23 12.55 16.59
CA PHE A 42 -3.43 13.06 15.91
C PHE A 42 -4.12 11.96 15.11
N PHE A 43 -3.36 11.23 14.29
CA PHE A 43 -3.91 10.11 13.52
C PHE A 43 -4.37 8.93 14.40
N ILE A 44 -3.75 8.72 15.57
CA ILE A 44 -4.17 7.68 16.51
C ILE A 44 -5.42 8.12 17.30
N LYS A 45 -5.51 9.38 17.72
CA LYS A 45 -6.63 9.87 18.54
C LYS A 45 -7.93 10.10 17.75
N ASP A 46 -7.84 10.57 16.51
CA ASP A 46 -9.03 10.78 15.67
C ASP A 46 -9.66 9.46 15.18
N GLN A 47 -8.94 8.35 15.36
CA GLN A 47 -9.41 7.01 15.00
C GLN A 47 -10.12 6.27 16.15
N HIS A 48 -10.46 6.94 17.26
CA HIS A 48 -11.27 6.33 18.32
C HIS A 48 -12.73 6.03 17.89
N GLU A 49 -13.17 6.52 16.74
CA GLU A 49 -14.29 5.92 16.03
C GLU A 49 -13.78 4.74 15.19
N LYS A 50 -13.74 3.55 15.82
CA LYS A 50 -13.45 2.26 15.19
C LYS A 50 -12.38 2.35 14.09
N ALA A 51 -11.15 2.53 14.48
CA ALA A 51 -10.04 2.30 13.57
C ALA A 51 -10.13 0.84 13.09
N ASN A 52 -10.66 0.64 11.90
CA ASN A 52 -10.44 -0.58 11.15
C ASN A 52 -8.96 -0.63 10.77
N ILE A 53 -8.09 -0.73 11.77
CA ILE A 53 -6.67 -1.03 11.54
C ILE A 53 -6.67 -2.45 10.99
N LYS A 54 -6.66 -2.55 9.68
CA LYS A 54 -6.35 -3.82 9.03
C LYS A 54 -4.86 -4.04 9.24
N LEU A 55 -4.52 -4.93 10.15
CA LEU A 55 -3.16 -5.42 10.25
C LEU A 55 -2.80 -6.02 8.90
N PHE A 56 -1.68 -5.57 8.34
CA PHE A 56 -1.15 -6.18 7.13
C PHE A 56 -0.73 -7.61 7.44
N SER A 57 -1.02 -8.53 6.53
CA SER A 57 -0.48 -9.89 6.64
C SER A 57 1.05 -9.84 6.46
N GLU A 58 1.75 -10.86 6.92
CA GLU A 58 3.19 -11.03 6.72
C GLU A 58 3.60 -11.02 5.22
N ASN A 59 2.63 -11.25 4.35
CA ASN A 59 2.81 -11.25 2.91
C ASN A 59 2.65 -9.86 2.27
N THR A 60 2.15 -8.86 2.99
CA THR A 60 2.06 -7.49 2.48
C THR A 60 3.37 -6.78 2.73
N ILE A 61 4.15 -6.59 1.66
CA ILE A 61 5.51 -6.04 1.69
C ILE A 61 5.60 -4.57 1.33
N GLY A 62 4.48 -3.99 0.90
CA GLY A 62 4.39 -2.56 0.59
C GLY A 62 2.95 -2.12 0.49
N ALA A 63 2.70 -0.86 0.84
CA ALA A 63 1.39 -0.24 0.68
C ALA A 63 1.54 1.27 0.47
N GLY A 64 0.66 1.84 -0.35
CA GLY A 64 0.49 3.27 -0.59
C GLY A 64 -0.99 3.64 -0.58
N ILE A 65 -1.29 4.86 -0.96
CA ILE A 65 -2.67 5.37 -1.00
C ILE A 65 -3.49 4.63 -2.08
N ASP A 66 -2.85 4.31 -3.21
CA ASP A 66 -3.47 3.77 -4.41
C ASP A 66 -2.94 2.39 -4.81
N TYR A 67 -2.09 1.76 -3.98
CA TYR A 67 -1.56 0.43 -4.27
C TYR A 67 -1.26 -0.38 -3.01
N THR A 68 -1.23 -1.70 -3.18
CA THR A 68 -0.72 -2.67 -2.21
C THR A 68 0.19 -3.67 -2.92
N VAL A 69 1.31 -4.01 -2.30
CA VAL A 69 2.26 -5.00 -2.81
C VAL A 69 2.21 -6.24 -1.93
N ILE A 70 1.89 -7.37 -2.55
CA ILE A 70 1.72 -8.65 -1.87
C ILE A 70 2.77 -9.63 -2.39
N LYS A 71 3.49 -10.25 -1.48
CA LYS A 71 4.42 -11.34 -1.76
C LYS A 71 3.72 -12.68 -1.56
N GLN A 72 3.75 -13.54 -2.55
CA GLN A 72 3.27 -14.92 -2.47
C GLN A 72 4.46 -15.88 -2.62
N PRO A 73 4.74 -16.73 -1.64
CA PRO A 73 5.70 -17.83 -1.80
C PRO A 73 5.20 -18.85 -2.84
N GLU A 74 6.12 -19.58 -3.44
CA GLU A 74 5.75 -20.71 -4.28
C GLU A 74 4.80 -21.66 -3.56
N ASN A 75 3.80 -22.13 -4.26
CA ASN A 75 2.83 -23.07 -3.69
C ASN A 75 2.22 -23.97 -4.77
N MET A 76 1.78 -25.13 -4.32
CA MET A 76 1.10 -26.11 -5.15
C MET A 76 -0.41 -25.91 -5.04
N GLN A 77 -1.08 -25.67 -6.17
CA GLN A 77 -2.53 -25.48 -6.21
C GLN A 77 -3.19 -26.40 -7.25
N TYR A 78 -4.47 -26.70 -7.02
CA TYR A 78 -5.30 -27.38 -8.01
C TYR A 78 -6.06 -26.32 -8.82
N VAL A 79 -5.91 -26.38 -10.13
CA VAL A 79 -6.60 -25.51 -11.08
C VAL A 79 -7.51 -26.38 -11.94
N THR A 80 -8.78 -26.02 -12.03
CA THR A 80 -9.74 -26.71 -12.88
C THR A 80 -9.90 -25.95 -14.20
N TYR A 81 -9.67 -26.66 -15.30
CA TYR A 81 -9.88 -26.15 -16.64
C TYR A 81 -10.58 -27.22 -17.49
N ASN A 82 -11.65 -26.86 -18.20
CA ASN A 82 -12.48 -27.76 -19.00
C ASN A 82 -12.87 -29.05 -18.26
N ASN A 83 -13.34 -28.93 -17.02
CA ASN A 83 -13.72 -30.02 -16.11
C ASN A 83 -12.59 -31.00 -15.73
N HIS A 84 -11.34 -30.66 -15.99
CA HIS A 84 -10.17 -31.41 -15.57
C HIS A 84 -9.42 -30.61 -14.51
N SER A 85 -8.98 -31.28 -13.45
CA SER A 85 -8.19 -30.67 -12.38
C SER A 85 -6.70 -30.96 -12.58
N TYR A 86 -5.92 -29.90 -12.59
CA TYR A 86 -4.47 -29.95 -12.76
C TYR A 86 -3.81 -29.50 -11.46
N LYS A 87 -2.77 -30.19 -11.04
CA LYS A 87 -1.93 -29.78 -9.91
C LYS A 87 -0.76 -28.96 -10.49
N ILE A 88 -0.74 -27.67 -10.19
CA ILE A 88 0.23 -26.73 -10.73
C ILE A 88 1.05 -26.14 -9.60
N ASN A 89 2.37 -26.09 -9.78
CA ASN A 89 3.25 -25.35 -8.89
C ASN A 89 3.33 -23.91 -9.35
N PHE A 90 2.75 -22.99 -8.56
CA PHE A 90 2.85 -21.56 -8.79
C PHE A 90 4.19 -21.04 -8.25
N PRO A 91 4.98 -20.30 -9.05
CA PRO A 91 6.26 -19.76 -8.60
C PRO A 91 6.08 -18.69 -7.52
N ASN A 92 7.17 -18.35 -6.86
CA ASN A 92 7.20 -17.15 -6.02
C ASN A 92 6.77 -15.93 -6.82
N ALA A 93 5.82 -15.16 -6.31
CA ALA A 93 5.24 -14.02 -7.01
C ALA A 93 5.14 -12.77 -6.15
N ILE A 94 5.19 -11.62 -6.82
CA ILE A 94 4.86 -10.31 -6.26
C ILE A 94 3.70 -9.75 -7.08
N TYR A 95 2.60 -9.44 -6.39
CA TYR A 95 1.44 -8.79 -6.95
C TYR A 95 1.42 -7.32 -6.55
N ILE A 96 1.24 -6.43 -7.51
CA ILE A 96 1.02 -5.02 -7.30
C ILE A 96 -0.44 -4.74 -7.65
N VAL A 97 -1.27 -4.57 -6.62
CA VAL A 97 -2.70 -4.26 -6.75
C VAL A 97 -2.87 -2.75 -6.72
N ARG A 98 -3.45 -2.19 -7.77
CA ARG A 98 -3.73 -0.75 -7.87
C ARG A 98 -5.19 -0.47 -7.62
N TYR A 99 -5.46 0.63 -6.91
CA TYR A 99 -6.81 1.06 -6.55
C TYR A 99 -7.09 2.47 -7.08
N ASP A 100 -8.36 2.74 -7.27
CA ASP A 100 -8.91 4.07 -7.41
C ASP A 100 -10.22 4.10 -6.61
N ASN A 101 -10.32 5.02 -5.63
CA ASN A 101 -11.48 5.13 -4.76
C ASN A 101 -11.90 3.78 -4.12
N LYS A 102 -10.94 2.98 -3.64
CA LYS A 102 -11.12 1.64 -3.06
C LYS A 102 -11.56 0.54 -4.06
N ILE A 103 -11.63 0.85 -5.35
CA ILE A 103 -11.93 -0.11 -6.41
C ILE A 103 -10.61 -0.58 -7.03
N VAL A 104 -10.44 -1.89 -7.21
CA VAL A 104 -9.28 -2.45 -7.90
C VAL A 104 -9.32 -2.03 -9.37
N LYS A 105 -8.28 -1.33 -9.82
CA LYS A 105 -8.12 -0.87 -11.22
C LYS A 105 -7.24 -1.77 -12.04
N GLY A 106 -6.34 -2.47 -11.40
CA GLY A 106 -5.46 -3.40 -12.10
C GLY A 106 -4.56 -4.14 -11.15
N ILE A 107 -4.06 -5.26 -11.61
CA ILE A 107 -3.11 -6.10 -10.89
C ILE A 107 -1.95 -6.40 -11.84
N GLN A 108 -0.73 -6.12 -11.40
CA GLN A 108 0.49 -6.56 -12.07
C GLN A 108 1.10 -7.71 -11.27
N CYS A 109 1.69 -8.68 -11.96
CA CYS A 109 2.31 -9.83 -11.34
C CYS A 109 3.70 -10.09 -11.92
N TYR A 110 4.66 -10.32 -11.04
CA TYR A 110 6.04 -10.65 -11.36
C TYR A 110 6.44 -11.90 -10.60
N CYS A 111 7.31 -12.73 -11.16
CA CYS A 111 7.93 -13.80 -10.39
C CYS A 111 9.32 -13.41 -9.89
N TYR A 112 9.79 -14.09 -8.85
CA TYR A 112 11.13 -13.91 -8.30
C TYR A 112 11.73 -15.26 -7.87
N LYS A 113 13.06 -15.37 -7.88
CA LYS A 113 13.77 -16.58 -7.42
C LYS A 113 14.01 -16.54 -5.91
N LYS A 114 14.55 -15.45 -5.41
CA LYS A 114 14.84 -15.23 -4.00
C LYS A 114 14.45 -13.83 -3.59
N TYR A 115 13.68 -13.71 -2.51
CA TYR A 115 13.31 -12.42 -1.97
C TYR A 115 14.49 -11.79 -1.20
N LYS A 116 14.85 -10.56 -1.58
CA LYS A 116 15.95 -9.77 -1.01
C LYS A 116 15.49 -8.36 -0.61
N GLY A 117 14.21 -8.21 -0.20
CA GLY A 117 13.65 -6.89 0.06
C GLY A 117 13.63 -6.02 -1.21
N PRO A 118 14.04 -4.74 -1.12
CA PRO A 118 14.06 -3.81 -2.27
C PRO A 118 14.95 -4.26 -3.42
N GLU A 119 15.96 -5.08 -3.15
CA GLU A 119 16.93 -5.59 -4.13
C GLU A 119 16.47 -6.89 -4.81
N THR A 120 15.17 -7.22 -4.71
CA THR A 120 14.63 -8.42 -5.33
C THR A 120 14.53 -8.25 -6.83
N GLU A 121 15.20 -9.14 -7.57
CA GLU A 121 15.09 -9.21 -9.03
C GLU A 121 13.74 -9.77 -9.43
N LEU A 122 13.01 -9.03 -10.28
CA LEU A 122 11.69 -9.38 -10.79
C LEU A 122 11.77 -9.85 -12.24
N TYR A 123 11.04 -10.92 -12.54
CA TYR A 123 10.94 -11.52 -13.86
C TYR A 123 9.50 -11.53 -14.33
N GLU A 124 9.29 -11.66 -15.63
CA GLU A 124 7.96 -11.85 -16.20
C GLU A 124 7.28 -13.09 -15.63
N TYR A 125 5.99 -12.94 -15.33
CA TYR A 125 5.18 -14.04 -14.79
C TYR A 125 4.56 -14.84 -15.94
N ALA A 126 5.17 -15.98 -16.29
CA ALA A 126 4.77 -16.82 -17.44
C ALA A 126 3.58 -17.74 -17.11
N MET A 127 2.44 -17.16 -16.75
CA MET A 127 1.20 -17.89 -16.43
C MET A 127 0.06 -17.46 -17.36
N PRO A 128 -0.99 -18.28 -17.51
CA PRO A 128 -2.19 -17.89 -18.25
C PRO A 128 -2.77 -16.57 -17.72
N ASN A 129 -3.47 -15.83 -18.59
CA ASN A 129 -4.12 -14.55 -18.31
C ASN A 129 -3.17 -13.35 -18.06
N MET A 130 -1.90 -13.48 -18.43
CA MET A 130 -1.00 -12.33 -18.43
C MET A 130 -1.15 -11.52 -19.71
N LEU A 131 -1.25 -10.21 -19.55
CA LEU A 131 -1.26 -9.22 -20.63
C LEU A 131 0.11 -8.54 -20.74
N THR A 132 0.30 -7.74 -21.78
CA THR A 132 1.50 -6.91 -21.95
C THR A 132 1.76 -6.05 -20.71
N GLY A 133 3.03 -5.95 -20.29
CA GLY A 133 3.43 -5.18 -19.11
C GLY A 133 3.12 -5.87 -17.76
N ASN A 134 3.08 -7.20 -17.77
CA ASN A 134 2.83 -8.04 -16.60
C ASN A 134 1.47 -7.77 -15.90
N ALA A 135 0.50 -7.23 -16.63
CA ALA A 135 -0.85 -7.04 -16.12
C ALA A 135 -1.64 -8.35 -16.15
N ILE A 136 -2.42 -8.61 -15.11
CA ILE A 136 -3.36 -9.74 -15.07
C ILE A 136 -4.66 -9.34 -15.74
N CYS A 137 -5.14 -10.16 -16.67
CA CYS A 137 -6.47 -10.02 -17.23
C CYS A 137 -7.51 -10.37 -16.15
N MET A 138 -8.25 -9.39 -15.67
CA MET A 138 -9.29 -9.58 -14.66
C MET A 138 -10.64 -10.00 -15.26
N GLY A 139 -10.72 -10.13 -16.60
CA GLY A 139 -11.98 -10.48 -17.29
C GLY A 139 -13.06 -9.41 -17.08
N SER A 140 -14.32 -9.87 -17.08
CA SER A 140 -15.52 -9.08 -16.80
C SER A 140 -15.94 -9.19 -15.33
N ALA A 141 -15.00 -9.44 -14.40
CA ALA A 141 -15.32 -9.39 -12.99
C ALA A 141 -15.93 -8.02 -12.66
N ASP A 142 -17.08 -8.01 -12.04
CA ASP A 142 -17.84 -6.80 -11.71
C ASP A 142 -16.92 -5.78 -11.02
N ARG A 143 -16.82 -4.62 -11.65
CA ARG A 143 -15.99 -3.50 -11.23
C ARG A 143 -16.76 -2.60 -10.28
#